data_bbd06e745a014974df60f461400ca492
#
_entry.id   bbd06e745a014974df60f461400ca492
#
_cell.length_a   1.000
_cell.length_b   1.000
_cell.length_c   1.000
_cell.angle_alpha   90.00
_cell.angle_beta   90.00
_cell.angle_gamma   90.00
#
_symmetry.space_group_name_H-M   'P 1'
#
loop_
_entity.id
_entity.type
_entity.pdbx_description
1 polymer ?
#
loop_
_entity_poly.entity_id
_entity_poly.type
_entity_poly.pdbx_seq_one_letter_code
_entity_poly.pdbx_strand_id
1 'polypeptide(L)'
;MPGSAVRIRADIDAHGWHVIKVPPDDEGPGFAYSIGLHQSFGHAEVIIFGLPLDVMHIMINTVGDEVRRGARFGDGSVSDEVLEGH
;
A
#
# COMPACT_ATOMS: atom_id res chain seq x y z
N MET A 1 -9.70 -1.30 17.26
CA MET A 1 -11.17 -1.33 17.10
C MET A 1 -11.57 -2.61 16.38
N PRO A 2 -12.55 -3.34 16.92
CA PRO A 2 -12.95 -4.61 16.29
C PRO A 2 -13.39 -4.47 14.83
N GLY A 3 -14.15 -3.42 14.52
CA GLY A 3 -14.61 -3.21 13.15
C GLY A 3 -13.48 -2.98 12.15
N SER A 4 -12.43 -2.27 12.59
CA SER A 4 -11.28 -2.01 11.72
C SER A 4 -10.50 -3.29 11.44
N ALA A 5 -10.32 -4.12 12.46
CA ALA A 5 -9.60 -5.39 12.29
C ALA A 5 -10.35 -6.33 11.34
N VAL A 6 -11.66 -6.38 11.46
CA VAL A 6 -12.50 -7.22 10.58
C VAL A 6 -12.40 -6.71 9.14
N ARG A 7 -12.45 -5.40 8.93
CA ARG A 7 -12.37 -4.82 7.59
C ARG A 7 -11.00 -5.08 6.94
N ILE A 8 -9.93 -4.93 7.71
CA ILE A 8 -8.58 -5.20 7.22
C ILE A 8 -8.45 -6.64 6.78
N ARG A 9 -8.92 -7.57 7.61
CA ARG A 9 -8.88 -8.99 7.28
C ARG A 9 -9.71 -9.30 6.05
N ALA A 10 -10.91 -8.71 5.93
CA ALA A 10 -11.77 -8.93 4.79
C ALA A 10 -11.12 -8.44 3.50
N ASP A 11 -10.45 -7.28 3.54
CA ASP A 11 -9.75 -6.76 2.38
C ASP A 11 -8.58 -7.67 1.97
N ILE A 12 -7.81 -8.15 2.95
CA ILE A 12 -6.71 -9.07 2.67
C ILE A 12 -7.24 -10.36 2.05
N ASP A 13 -8.33 -10.90 2.58
CA ASP A 13 -8.92 -12.14 2.05
C ASP A 13 -9.48 -11.94 0.65
N ALA A 14 -10.07 -10.76 0.38
CA ALA A 14 -10.72 -10.51 -0.90
C ALA A 14 -9.73 -10.08 -1.99
N HIS A 15 -8.73 -9.28 -1.63
CA HIS A 15 -7.84 -8.63 -2.60
C HIS A 15 -6.37 -8.99 -2.43
N GLY A 16 -5.99 -9.47 -1.28
CA GLY A 16 -4.60 -9.80 -0.94
C GLY A 16 -3.91 -8.75 -0.10
N TRP A 17 -4.49 -7.56 0.04
CA TRP A 17 -3.90 -6.49 0.86
C TRP A 17 -4.96 -5.46 1.26
N HIS A 18 -4.58 -4.64 2.25
CA HIS A 18 -5.36 -3.49 2.69
C HIS A 18 -4.44 -2.28 2.72
N VAL A 19 -4.95 -1.09 2.45
CA VAL A 19 -4.18 0.15 2.47
C VAL A 19 -4.56 0.96 3.71
N ILE A 20 -3.55 1.30 4.50
CA ILE A 20 -3.71 2.19 5.66
C ILE A 20 -3.27 3.59 5.25
N LYS A 21 -4.11 4.58 5.52
CA LYS A 21 -3.82 5.98 5.19
C LYS A 21 -3.70 6.78 6.48
N VAL A 22 -2.61 7.50 6.62
CA VAL A 22 -2.34 8.34 7.80
C VAL A 22 -2.24 9.78 7.32
N PRO A 23 -3.16 10.66 7.74
CA PRO A 23 -3.11 12.05 7.29
C PRO A 23 -1.91 12.80 7.87
N PRO A 24 -1.48 13.88 7.22
CA PRO A 24 -0.39 14.70 7.76
C PRO A 24 -0.80 15.36 9.06
N ASP A 25 0.18 15.62 9.90
CA ASP A 25 -0.02 16.33 11.17
C ASP A 25 1.17 17.23 11.47
N ASP A 26 1.21 17.80 12.68
CA ASP A 26 2.28 18.71 13.07
C ASP A 26 3.65 18.07 13.12
N GLU A 27 3.71 16.75 13.22
CA GLU A 27 4.97 16.03 13.35
C GLU A 27 5.54 15.56 12.03
N GLY A 28 4.74 15.55 10.96
CA GLY A 28 5.26 15.09 9.68
C GLY A 28 4.23 14.99 8.58
N PRO A 29 4.66 14.62 7.37
CA PRO A 29 3.77 14.48 6.23
C PRO A 29 2.87 13.26 6.38
N GLY A 30 1.79 13.26 5.62
CA GLY A 30 0.93 12.08 5.52
C GLY A 30 1.66 10.94 4.84
N PHE A 31 1.18 9.73 5.08
CA PHE A 31 1.72 8.56 4.42
C PHE A 31 0.64 7.49 4.30
N ALA A 32 0.91 6.51 3.45
CA ALA A 32 0.04 5.34 3.30
C ALA A 32 0.91 4.11 3.17
N TYR A 33 0.41 2.97 3.61
CA TYR A 33 1.16 1.73 3.50
C TYR A 33 0.21 0.55 3.32
N SER A 34 0.76 -0.54 2.79
CA SER A 34 0.01 -1.77 2.59
C SER A 34 0.16 -2.71 3.78
N ILE A 35 -0.86 -3.54 3.97
CA ILE A 35 -0.81 -4.66 4.89
C ILE A 35 -1.31 -5.87 4.12
N GLY A 36 -0.56 -6.96 4.16
CA GLY A 36 -1.00 -8.22 3.55
C GLY A 36 -0.22 -8.66 2.33
N LEU A 37 0.56 -7.78 1.70
CA LEU A 37 1.34 -8.18 0.52
C LEU A 37 2.32 -9.31 0.86
N HIS A 38 2.96 -9.23 2.02
CA HIS A 38 3.88 -10.28 2.46
C HIS A 38 3.16 -11.60 2.69
N GLN A 39 2.03 -11.55 3.38
CA GLN A 39 1.25 -12.74 3.69
C GLN A 39 0.68 -13.39 2.43
N SER A 40 0.18 -12.57 1.50
CA SER A 40 -0.51 -13.07 0.31
C SER A 40 0.44 -13.47 -0.82
N PHE A 41 1.52 -12.71 -1.00
CA PHE A 41 2.38 -12.85 -2.18
C PHE A 41 3.86 -12.96 -1.85
N GLY A 42 4.24 -12.96 -0.58
CA GLY A 42 5.64 -13.00 -0.19
C GLY A 42 6.43 -11.74 -0.56
N HIS A 43 5.74 -10.63 -0.80
CA HIS A 43 6.35 -9.38 -1.21
C HIS A 43 6.42 -8.42 -0.02
N ALA A 44 7.50 -7.64 0.06
CA ALA A 44 7.63 -6.63 1.11
C ALA A 44 6.48 -5.64 1.04
N GLU A 45 6.06 -5.12 2.20
CA GLU A 45 5.02 -4.10 2.24
C GLU A 45 5.53 -2.80 1.63
N VAL A 46 4.58 -2.00 1.12
CA VAL A 46 4.89 -0.75 0.42
C VAL A 46 4.46 0.42 1.30
N ILE A 47 5.30 1.46 1.36
CA ILE A 47 4.96 2.69 2.08
C ILE A 47 5.29 3.88 1.18
N ILE A 48 4.41 4.89 1.17
CA ILE A 48 4.55 6.11 0.36
C ILE A 48 4.28 7.31 1.24
N PHE A 49 5.10 8.35 1.11
CA PHE A 49 5.02 9.57 1.91
C PHE A 49 4.76 10.78 1.03
N GLY A 50 4.14 11.80 1.63
CA GLY A 50 4.20 13.17 1.11
C GLY A 50 3.33 13.48 -0.08
N LEU A 51 2.43 12.60 -0.47
CA LEU A 51 1.49 12.83 -1.55
C LEU A 51 0.06 12.91 -0.97
N PRO A 52 -0.92 13.41 -1.74
CA PRO A 52 -2.31 13.33 -1.29
C PRO A 52 -2.71 11.90 -0.98
N LEU A 53 -3.52 11.72 0.06
CA LEU A 53 -3.86 10.37 0.54
C LEU A 53 -4.54 9.52 -0.54
N ASP A 54 -5.42 10.12 -1.33
CA ASP A 54 -6.10 9.39 -2.40
C ASP A 54 -5.13 8.96 -3.49
N VAL A 55 -4.13 9.77 -3.78
CA VAL A 55 -3.09 9.42 -4.77
C VAL A 55 -2.26 8.25 -4.24
N MET A 56 -1.83 8.32 -2.98
CA MET A 56 -1.05 7.24 -2.38
C MET A 56 -1.84 5.95 -2.34
N HIS A 57 -3.14 6.02 -2.07
CA HIS A 57 -4.01 4.86 -2.07
C HIS A 57 -4.05 4.19 -3.45
N ILE A 58 -4.23 5.00 -4.49
CA ILE A 58 -4.26 4.49 -5.87
C ILE A 58 -2.91 3.86 -6.23
N MET A 59 -1.81 4.50 -5.85
CA MET A 59 -0.48 3.98 -6.14
C MET A 59 -0.23 2.64 -5.48
N ILE A 60 -0.62 2.50 -4.22
CA ILE A 60 -0.43 1.23 -3.50
C ILE A 60 -1.31 0.14 -4.11
N ASN A 61 -2.54 0.47 -4.49
CA ASN A 61 -3.40 -0.49 -5.16
C ASN A 61 -2.83 -0.92 -6.51
N THR A 62 -2.22 0.01 -7.25
CA THR A 62 -1.56 -0.30 -8.51
C THR A 62 -0.39 -1.26 -8.30
N VAL A 63 0.46 -0.97 -7.31
CA VAL A 63 1.57 -1.85 -6.97
C VAL A 63 1.04 -3.22 -6.53
N GLY A 64 0.00 -3.24 -5.70
CA GLY A 64 -0.59 -4.51 -5.26
C GLY A 64 -1.10 -5.35 -6.41
N ASP A 65 -1.77 -4.73 -7.37
CA ASP A 65 -2.25 -5.44 -8.56
C ASP A 65 -1.09 -6.02 -9.38
N GLU A 66 -0.01 -5.26 -9.53
CA GLU A 66 1.17 -5.73 -10.26
C GLU A 66 1.85 -6.88 -9.53
N VAL A 67 1.97 -6.79 -8.20
CA VAL A 67 2.52 -7.88 -7.38
C VAL A 67 1.67 -9.13 -7.51
N ARG A 68 0.35 -8.97 -7.50
CA ARG A 68 -0.57 -10.11 -7.67
C ARG A 68 -0.37 -10.79 -9.01
N ARG A 69 0.02 -10.03 -10.03
CA ARG A 69 0.28 -10.55 -11.38
C ARG A 69 1.69 -11.11 -11.54
N GLY A 70 2.49 -11.07 -10.48
CA GLY A 70 3.83 -11.64 -10.48
C GLY A 70 4.97 -10.65 -10.48
N ALA A 71 4.71 -9.35 -10.54
CA ALA A 71 5.77 -8.35 -10.51
C ALA A 71 6.46 -8.33 -9.16
N ARG A 72 7.73 -7.92 -9.15
CA ARG A 72 8.51 -7.75 -7.92
C ARG A 72 9.19 -6.39 -7.95
N PHE A 73 9.12 -5.69 -6.83
CA PHE A 73 9.72 -4.37 -6.68
C PHE A 73 10.81 -4.43 -5.61
N GLY A 74 11.92 -3.75 -5.86
CA GLY A 74 13.01 -3.68 -4.90
C GLY A 74 12.73 -2.69 -3.78
N ASP A 75 13.49 -2.82 -2.68
CA ASP A 75 13.35 -1.93 -1.54
C ASP A 75 13.63 -0.48 -1.94
N GLY A 76 12.75 0.40 -1.51
CA GLY A 76 12.93 1.84 -1.68
C GLY A 76 12.70 2.37 -3.07
N SER A 77 12.50 1.51 -4.06
CA SER A 77 12.34 1.95 -5.45
C SER A 77 10.90 1.93 -5.93
N VAL A 78 9.98 1.41 -5.14
CA VAL A 78 8.60 1.18 -5.57
C VAL A 78 7.90 2.46 -6.01
N SER A 79 7.99 3.52 -5.18
CA SER A 79 7.29 4.76 -5.50
C SER A 79 7.88 5.42 -6.75
N ASP A 80 9.17 5.35 -6.94
CA ASP A 80 9.82 5.89 -8.12
C ASP A 80 9.37 5.17 -9.38
N GLU A 81 9.30 3.85 -9.33
CA GLU A 81 8.84 3.06 -10.47
C GLU A 81 7.39 3.36 -10.81
N VAL A 82 6.55 3.48 -9.81
CA VAL A 82 5.14 3.81 -10.04
C VAL A 82 5.00 5.21 -10.64
N LEU A 83 5.76 6.17 -10.14
CA LEU A 83 5.72 7.53 -10.67
C LEU A 83 6.25 7.60 -12.11
N GLU A 84 7.33 6.90 -12.40
CA GLU A 84 7.92 6.91 -13.74
C GLU A 84 7.06 6.16 -14.75
N GLY A 85 6.34 5.17 -14.31
CA GLY A 85 5.48 4.37 -15.17
C GLY A 85 4.21 5.11 -15.59
N HIS A 86 4.00 6.28 -15.07
CA HIS A 86 2.82 7.07 -15.33
C HIS A 86 3.15 8.50 -15.70
#